data_19eab1569201c64edc05f2eb0786bc16
#
_entry.id   19eab1569201c64edc05f2eb0786bc16
#
_cell.length_a   1.000
_cell.length_b   1.000
_cell.length_c   1.000
_cell.angle_alpha   90.00
_cell.angle_beta   90.00
_cell.angle_gamma   90.00
#
_symmetry.space_group_name_H-M   'P 1'
#
loop_
_entity.id
_entity.type
_entity.pdbx_description
1 polymer ?
#
loop_
_entity_poly.entity_id
_entity_poly.type
_entity_poly.pdbx_seq_one_letter_code
_entity_poly.pdbx_strand_id
1 'polypeptide(L)'
;KVSVWASQYPYADIPDDYFEETFSKKGSRAKNSWSDNYKIRYFDPKQMETNGAHTGTIDMHEAAGGCSCSSSYIVNLMSKAKKNKMEQVTWIILLFEQEYSIKLSGVVKDEYTTFLGAFNYDASSESLLGEEDEDEDEENETETDSADPE
;
A
#
# COMPACT_ATOMS: atom_id res chain seq x y z
N LYS A 1 -8.04 0.01 -11.84
CA LYS A 1 -7.84 0.93 -10.74
C LYS A 1 -7.08 0.28 -9.59
N VAL A 2 -6.45 1.09 -8.77
CA VAL A 2 -5.82 0.63 -7.54
C VAL A 2 -6.55 1.30 -6.38
N SER A 3 -7.00 0.50 -5.42
CA SER A 3 -7.66 0.99 -4.21
C SER A 3 -6.63 1.04 -3.09
N VAL A 4 -6.65 2.13 -2.30
CA VAL A 4 -5.60 2.38 -1.30
C VAL A 4 -6.21 2.64 0.06
N TRP A 5 -5.70 1.95 1.06
CA TRP A 5 -6.01 2.16 2.47
C TRP A 5 -4.72 2.52 3.20
N ALA A 6 -4.83 3.30 4.25
CA ALA A 6 -3.68 3.70 5.04
C ALA A 6 -3.98 3.63 6.53
N SER A 7 -2.94 3.36 7.30
CA SER A 7 -3.03 3.27 8.76
C SER A 7 -2.10 4.28 9.40
N GLN A 8 -2.54 4.84 10.53
CA GLN A 8 -1.67 5.60 11.42
C GLN A 8 -1.57 4.93 12.78
N TYR A 9 -2.11 3.72 12.87
CA TYR A 9 -2.05 2.92 14.09
C TYR A 9 -0.68 2.27 14.19
N PRO A 10 -0.05 2.21 15.37
CA PRO A 10 1.27 1.60 15.47
C PRO A 10 1.27 0.18 14.90
N TYR A 11 2.19 -0.08 13.97
CA TYR A 11 2.18 -1.34 13.25
C TYR A 11 2.24 -2.53 14.19
N ALA A 12 3.08 -2.44 15.23
CA ALA A 12 3.25 -3.55 16.17
C ALA A 12 1.98 -3.88 16.95
N ASP A 13 1.05 -2.92 17.02
CA ASP A 13 -0.19 -3.10 17.78
C ASP A 13 -1.34 -3.55 16.90
N ILE A 14 -1.16 -3.66 15.59
CA ILE A 14 -2.19 -4.19 14.71
C ILE A 14 -2.16 -5.71 14.85
N PRO A 15 -3.32 -6.34 15.14
CA PRO A 15 -3.35 -7.80 15.31
C PRO A 15 -2.90 -8.54 14.05
N ASP A 16 -2.22 -9.67 14.24
CA ASP A 16 -1.71 -10.45 13.11
C ASP A 16 -2.82 -10.85 12.16
N ASP A 17 -3.98 -11.22 12.67
CA ASP A 17 -5.07 -11.68 11.81
C ASP A 17 -5.73 -10.56 11.02
N TYR A 18 -5.33 -9.31 11.25
CA TYR A 18 -5.84 -8.22 10.43
C TYR A 18 -5.41 -8.38 8.98
N PHE A 19 -4.16 -8.76 8.78
CA PHE A 19 -3.59 -8.93 7.44
C PHE A 19 -3.42 -10.40 7.04
N GLU A 20 -3.36 -11.29 8.00
CA GLU A 20 -3.07 -12.69 7.74
C GLU A 20 -4.23 -13.33 7.00
N GLU A 21 -3.94 -13.89 5.84
CA GLU A 21 -4.98 -14.45 4.98
C GLU A 21 -5.37 -15.84 5.43
N THR A 22 -6.67 -16.08 5.44
CA THR A 22 -7.20 -17.43 5.57
C THR A 22 -8.03 -17.71 4.34
N PHE A 23 -8.27 -18.98 4.06
CA PHE A 23 -9.01 -19.39 2.88
C PHE A 23 -10.23 -20.17 3.30
N SER A 24 -11.32 -20.02 2.52
CA SER A 24 -12.53 -20.77 2.77
C SER A 24 -12.25 -22.25 2.59
N LYS A 25 -13.13 -23.09 3.14
CA LYS A 25 -12.99 -24.53 2.98
C LYS A 25 -12.99 -24.96 1.53
N LYS A 26 -13.60 -24.19 0.66
CA LYS A 26 -13.61 -24.47 -0.76
C LYS A 26 -12.38 -23.91 -1.47
N GLY A 27 -11.46 -23.37 -0.71
CA GLY A 27 -10.11 -23.14 -1.14
C GLY A 27 -9.84 -21.98 -2.05
N SER A 28 -10.82 -21.15 -2.36
CA SER A 28 -10.62 -20.21 -3.42
C SER A 28 -10.61 -18.75 -2.99
N ARG A 29 -11.02 -18.44 -1.76
CA ARG A 29 -11.15 -17.05 -1.35
C ARG A 29 -10.24 -16.73 -0.19
N ALA A 30 -9.38 -15.74 -0.40
CA ALA A 30 -8.60 -15.18 0.68
C ALA A 30 -9.48 -14.24 1.48
N LYS A 31 -9.31 -14.25 2.81
CA LYS A 31 -10.00 -13.29 3.67
C LYS A 31 -9.17 -13.04 4.90
N ASN A 32 -9.40 -11.89 5.50
CA ASN A 32 -8.78 -11.51 6.77
C ASN A 32 -9.70 -10.49 7.44
N SER A 33 -9.30 -9.97 8.61
CA SER A 33 -10.13 -9.00 9.31
C SER A 33 -10.33 -7.73 8.50
N TRP A 34 -9.27 -7.28 7.80
CA TRP A 34 -9.37 -6.11 6.95
C TRP A 34 -10.46 -6.28 5.88
N SER A 35 -10.45 -7.41 5.17
CA SER A 35 -11.45 -7.62 4.12
C SER A 35 -12.85 -7.76 4.69
N ASP A 36 -12.99 -8.41 5.85
CA ASP A 36 -14.31 -8.53 6.49
C ASP A 36 -14.82 -7.16 6.92
N ASN A 37 -13.96 -6.33 7.51
CA ASN A 37 -14.37 -5.01 8.00
C ASN A 37 -14.83 -4.11 6.87
N TYR A 38 -14.20 -4.23 5.70
CA TYR A 38 -14.56 -3.43 4.54
C TYR A 38 -15.58 -4.10 3.64
N LYS A 39 -16.09 -5.27 4.04
CA LYS A 39 -17.10 -6.02 3.30
C LYS A 39 -16.61 -6.41 1.92
N ILE A 40 -15.34 -6.72 1.83
CA ILE A 40 -14.72 -7.19 0.61
C ILE A 40 -14.83 -8.72 0.61
N ARG A 41 -15.72 -9.23 -0.24
CA ARG A 41 -15.98 -10.67 -0.26
C ARG A 41 -14.85 -11.45 -0.90
N TYR A 42 -14.14 -10.82 -1.82
CA TYR A 42 -13.09 -11.48 -2.58
C TYR A 42 -12.00 -10.48 -2.92
N PHE A 43 -10.78 -10.88 -2.74
CA PHE A 43 -9.65 -10.16 -3.30
C PHE A 43 -8.59 -11.18 -3.69
N ASP A 44 -7.75 -10.79 -4.65
CA ASP A 44 -6.65 -11.64 -5.09
C ASP A 44 -5.39 -11.19 -4.37
N PRO A 45 -4.83 -12.04 -3.49
CA PRO A 45 -3.62 -11.66 -2.75
C PRO A 45 -2.46 -11.30 -3.67
N LYS A 46 -2.45 -11.83 -4.89
CA LYS A 46 -1.40 -11.50 -5.85
C LYS A 46 -1.49 -10.08 -6.37
N GLN A 47 -2.66 -9.46 -6.22
CA GLN A 47 -2.87 -8.07 -6.64
C GLN A 47 -2.74 -7.09 -5.48
N MET A 48 -2.39 -7.58 -4.31
CA MET A 48 -2.26 -6.74 -3.13
C MET A 48 -0.80 -6.44 -2.85
N GLU A 49 -0.52 -5.17 -2.54
CA GLU A 49 0.79 -4.76 -2.05
C GLU A 49 0.62 -4.01 -0.76
N THR A 50 1.59 -4.13 0.12
CA THR A 50 1.60 -3.40 1.37
C THR A 50 2.99 -2.83 1.58
N ASN A 51 3.06 -1.73 2.31
CA ASN A 51 4.33 -1.12 2.65
C ASN A 51 4.15 -0.20 3.85
N GLY A 52 5.26 0.16 4.49
CA GLY A 52 5.21 1.06 5.62
C GLY A 52 6.42 0.92 6.51
N ALA A 53 6.26 1.31 7.77
CA ALA A 53 7.31 1.24 8.79
C ALA A 53 6.86 0.33 9.91
N HIS A 54 7.72 -0.60 10.32
CA HIS A 54 7.40 -1.50 11.43
C HIS A 54 7.48 -0.78 12.77
N THR A 55 8.21 0.31 12.82
CA THR A 55 8.28 1.18 14.00
C THR A 55 8.14 2.62 13.53
N GLY A 56 7.35 3.41 14.28
CA GLY A 56 7.15 4.82 13.95
C GLY A 56 6.33 5.02 12.69
N THR A 57 6.55 6.13 12.02
CA THR A 57 5.81 6.50 10.82
C THR A 57 6.76 6.74 9.66
N ILE A 58 6.20 6.80 8.47
CA ILE A 58 6.92 7.03 7.23
C ILE A 58 6.05 7.96 6.37
N ASP A 59 6.68 8.78 5.54
CA ASP A 59 5.92 9.63 4.62
C ASP A 59 5.09 8.79 3.67
N MET A 60 3.86 9.21 3.43
CA MET A 60 2.99 8.53 2.47
C MET A 60 3.68 8.47 1.10
N HIS A 61 4.33 9.53 0.69
CA HIS A 61 5.02 9.57 -0.60
C HIS A 61 6.08 8.47 -0.68
N GLU A 62 6.80 8.26 0.42
CA GLU A 62 7.83 7.24 0.46
C GLU A 62 7.22 5.83 0.47
N ALA A 63 6.19 5.64 1.29
CA ALA A 63 5.55 4.33 1.39
C ALA A 63 4.94 3.90 0.06
N ALA A 64 4.17 4.79 -0.55
CA ALA A 64 3.50 4.49 -1.81
C ALA A 64 4.47 4.51 -2.98
N GLY A 65 5.50 5.34 -2.92
CA GLY A 65 6.48 5.45 -3.99
C GLY A 65 7.23 4.15 -4.22
N GLY A 66 7.35 3.31 -3.21
CA GLY A 66 7.99 2.01 -3.36
C GLY A 66 7.08 0.93 -3.94
N CYS A 67 5.82 1.23 -4.15
CA CYS A 67 4.87 0.23 -4.66
C CYS A 67 4.81 0.27 -6.19
N SER A 68 4.31 -0.80 -6.77
CA SER A 68 4.27 -0.96 -8.22
C SER A 68 3.48 0.15 -8.87
N CYS A 69 3.96 0.64 -10.00
CA CYS A 69 3.28 1.62 -10.85
C CYS A 69 3.00 2.95 -10.17
N SER A 70 3.72 3.25 -9.07
CA SER A 70 3.39 4.40 -8.23
C SER A 70 3.50 5.72 -8.97
N SER A 71 4.38 5.84 -9.95
CA SER A 71 4.52 7.10 -10.69
C SER A 71 3.22 7.52 -11.36
N SER A 72 2.33 6.59 -11.66
CA SER A 72 1.10 6.90 -12.37
C SER A 72 -0.03 7.39 -11.45
N TYR A 73 0.04 7.13 -10.14
CA TYR A 73 -1.07 7.54 -9.25
C TYR A 73 -0.61 8.35 -8.04
N ILE A 74 0.71 8.58 -7.87
CA ILE A 74 1.22 9.17 -6.64
C ILE A 74 0.68 10.58 -6.39
N VAL A 75 0.51 11.37 -7.44
CA VAL A 75 0.05 12.75 -7.29
C VAL A 75 -1.36 12.78 -6.71
N ASN A 76 -2.24 11.97 -7.28
CA ASN A 76 -3.63 11.92 -6.81
C ASN A 76 -3.73 11.31 -5.41
N LEU A 77 -2.91 10.31 -5.13
CA LEU A 77 -2.89 9.71 -3.81
C LEU A 77 -2.43 10.71 -2.77
N MET A 78 -1.35 11.47 -3.06
CA MET A 78 -0.86 12.47 -2.11
C MET A 78 -1.89 13.55 -1.84
N SER A 79 -2.64 13.94 -2.85
CA SER A 79 -3.71 14.91 -2.68
C SER A 79 -4.76 14.41 -1.68
N LYS A 80 -5.14 13.14 -1.81
CA LYS A 80 -6.10 12.53 -0.89
C LYS A 80 -5.53 12.36 0.50
N ALA A 81 -4.28 11.96 0.59
CA ALA A 81 -3.62 11.80 1.88
C ALA A 81 -3.59 13.12 2.63
N LYS A 82 -3.27 14.20 1.93
CA LYS A 82 -3.23 15.52 2.55
C LYS A 82 -4.61 15.92 3.06
N LYS A 83 -5.66 15.68 2.28
CA LYS A 83 -7.03 16.00 2.70
C LYS A 83 -7.43 15.24 3.94
N ASN A 84 -6.93 14.04 4.11
CA ASN A 84 -7.27 13.19 5.25
C ASN A 84 -6.25 13.27 6.36
N LYS A 85 -5.26 14.17 6.24
CA LYS A 85 -4.20 14.35 7.23
C LYS A 85 -3.43 13.06 7.46
N MET A 86 -3.16 12.36 6.37
CA MET A 86 -2.44 11.08 6.38
C MET A 86 -1.16 11.17 5.56
N GLU A 87 -0.46 12.29 5.60
CA GLU A 87 0.84 12.39 4.94
C GLU A 87 1.89 11.53 5.64
N GLN A 88 1.67 11.23 6.94
CA GLN A 88 2.51 10.32 7.70
C GLN A 88 1.69 9.11 8.06
N VAL A 89 2.21 7.92 7.78
CA VAL A 89 1.47 6.67 7.99
C VAL A 89 2.37 5.63 8.62
N THR A 90 1.77 4.60 9.19
CA THR A 90 2.53 3.44 9.64
C THR A 90 2.48 2.33 8.62
N TRP A 91 1.39 2.20 7.89
CA TRP A 91 1.22 1.10 6.93
C TRP A 91 0.22 1.50 5.86
N ILE A 92 0.42 0.98 4.65
CA ILE A 92 -0.55 1.17 3.57
C ILE A 92 -0.84 -0.16 2.91
N ILE A 93 -2.04 -0.26 2.35
CA ILE A 93 -2.50 -1.43 1.61
C ILE A 93 -2.97 -0.94 0.24
N LEU A 94 -2.49 -1.59 -0.82
CA LEU A 94 -2.92 -1.32 -2.18
C LEU A 94 -3.52 -2.59 -2.75
N LEU A 95 -4.66 -2.45 -3.42
CA LEU A 95 -5.31 -3.58 -4.08
C LEU A 95 -5.52 -3.21 -5.54
N PHE A 96 -4.74 -3.83 -6.41
CA PHE A 96 -4.76 -3.54 -7.83
C PHE A 96 -5.89 -4.28 -8.52
N GLU A 97 -6.39 -3.71 -9.59
CA GLU A 97 -7.43 -4.30 -10.45
C GLU A 97 -8.76 -4.46 -9.74
N GLN A 98 -8.98 -3.72 -8.66
CA GLN A 98 -10.23 -3.79 -7.92
C GLN A 98 -10.55 -2.40 -7.40
N GLU A 99 -11.75 -1.93 -7.73
CA GLU A 99 -12.19 -0.63 -7.27
C GLU A 99 -13.14 -0.82 -6.08
N TYR A 100 -12.65 -0.45 -4.89
CA TYR A 100 -13.47 -0.51 -3.69
C TYR A 100 -14.46 0.66 -3.73
N SER A 101 -15.70 0.41 -3.30
CA SER A 101 -16.74 1.42 -3.34
C SER A 101 -17.32 1.67 -1.96
N ILE A 102 -17.16 2.89 -1.46
CA ILE A 102 -17.79 3.30 -0.21
C ILE A 102 -19.32 3.30 -0.37
N LYS A 103 -19.80 3.65 -1.55
CA LYS A 103 -21.25 3.66 -1.79
C LYS A 103 -21.86 2.29 -1.57
N LEU A 104 -21.17 1.25 -2.01
CA LEU A 104 -21.70 -0.11 -1.90
C LEU A 104 -21.49 -0.69 -0.51
N SER A 105 -20.35 -0.44 0.09
CA SER A 105 -20.01 -1.05 1.37
C SER A 105 -20.50 -0.26 2.57
N GLY A 106 -20.52 1.05 2.45
CA GLY A 106 -20.83 1.94 3.56
C GLY A 106 -19.69 2.13 4.55
N VAL A 107 -18.48 1.62 4.23
CA VAL A 107 -17.36 1.64 5.16
C VAL A 107 -16.23 2.47 4.59
N VAL A 108 -15.83 3.52 5.30
CA VAL A 108 -14.71 4.36 4.90
C VAL A 108 -13.50 4.13 5.78
N LYS A 109 -13.69 3.63 6.99
CA LYS A 109 -12.59 3.34 7.89
C LYS A 109 -13.00 2.27 8.89
N ASP A 110 -11.99 1.61 9.46
CA ASP A 110 -12.19 0.71 10.59
C ASP A 110 -11.26 1.15 11.72
N GLU A 111 -11.01 0.25 12.66
CA GLU A 111 -10.19 0.59 13.84
C GLU A 111 -8.75 0.95 13.46
N TYR A 112 -8.22 0.36 12.39
CA TYR A 112 -6.80 0.46 12.07
C TYR A 112 -6.49 1.23 10.81
N THR A 113 -7.39 1.25 9.83
CA THR A 113 -7.12 1.83 8.52
C THR A 113 -8.23 2.74 8.06
N THR A 114 -7.89 3.59 7.08
CA THR A 114 -8.85 4.48 6.42
C THR A 114 -8.69 4.29 4.91
N PHE A 115 -9.81 4.16 4.22
CA PHE A 115 -9.81 4.09 2.76
C PHE A 115 -9.58 5.48 2.19
N LEU A 116 -8.56 5.62 1.35
CA LEU A 116 -8.22 6.90 0.76
C LEU A 116 -8.83 7.12 -0.60
N GLY A 117 -9.02 6.08 -1.38
CA GLY A 117 -9.62 6.22 -2.70
C GLY A 117 -9.18 5.13 -3.64
N ALA A 118 -9.84 5.08 -4.78
CA ALA A 118 -9.47 4.22 -5.89
C ALA A 118 -8.95 5.12 -7.01
N PHE A 119 -7.77 4.81 -7.53
CA PHE A 119 -7.06 5.67 -8.46
C PHE A 119 -6.80 4.94 -9.76
N ASN A 120 -6.81 5.67 -10.86
CA ASN A 120 -6.36 5.11 -12.13
C ASN A 120 -4.85 4.90 -12.04
N TYR A 121 -4.37 3.81 -12.59
CA TYR A 121 -2.94 3.58 -12.67
C TYR A 121 -2.61 2.99 -14.03
N ASP A 122 -1.33 3.12 -14.41
CA ASP A 122 -0.82 2.63 -15.68
C ASP A 122 0.07 1.44 -15.38
N ALA A 123 -0.35 0.25 -15.82
CA ALA A 123 0.37 -0.98 -15.55
C ALA A 123 1.77 -0.99 -16.17
N SER A 124 2.00 -0.15 -17.17
CA SER A 124 3.32 -0.05 -17.79
C SER A 124 4.22 0.98 -17.13
N SER A 125 3.70 1.74 -16.15
CA SER A 125 4.50 2.73 -15.47
C SER A 125 5.37 2.09 -14.41
N GLU A 126 6.36 2.85 -13.95
CA GLU A 126 7.33 2.34 -13.00
C GLU A 126 7.03 2.80 -11.59
N SER A 127 7.62 2.12 -10.62
CA SER A 127 7.64 2.59 -9.26
C SER A 127 8.45 3.87 -9.19
N LEU A 128 7.96 4.83 -8.40
CA LEU A 128 8.66 6.09 -8.24
C LEU A 128 9.97 5.90 -7.51
N LEU A 129 10.00 4.97 -6.55
CA LEU A 129 11.16 4.71 -5.72
C LEU A 129 11.51 3.24 -5.81
N GLY A 130 12.64 2.90 -5.33
CA GLY A 130 12.96 1.55 -4.93
C GLY A 130 13.58 0.66 -5.95
N GLU A 131 12.89 0.31 -6.99
CA GLU A 131 13.42 -0.77 -7.82
C GLU A 131 14.71 -0.45 -8.52
N GLU A 132 14.85 0.74 -9.00
CA GLU A 132 16.10 1.10 -9.63
C GLU A 132 17.23 1.20 -8.63
N ASP A 133 16.92 1.31 -7.36
CA ASP A 133 17.95 1.35 -6.35
C ASP A 133 18.68 0.04 -6.22
N GLU A 134 18.03 -1.01 -6.55
CA GLU A 134 18.65 -2.32 -6.44
C GLU A 134 19.73 -2.51 -7.47
N ASP A 135 19.62 -1.78 -8.46
CA ASP A 135 20.59 -1.87 -9.49
C ASP A 135 21.82 -1.13 -9.17
N GLU A 136 21.93 -0.90 -8.64
CA GLU A 136 22.90 -0.42 -8.50
C GLU A 136 23.74 -0.53 -7.94
N ASP A 137 23.29 -0.94 -7.58
CA ASP A 137 23.93 -1.06 -7.41
C ASP A 137 24.66 -1.17 -7.50
N GLU A 138 24.52 -1.31 -7.38
CA GLU A 138 25.15 -1.48 -7.84
C GLU A 138 25.82 -1.06 -8.05
N GLU A 139 25.53 -0.81 -7.59
CA GLU A 139 26.12 -0.44 -8.21
C GLU A 139 26.58 0.09 -7.89
N ASN A 140 26.89 0.52 -7.37
CA ASN A 140 27.39 1.05 -7.61
C ASN A 140 27.90 1.42 -7.17
N GLU A 141 27.63 1.58 -6.88
CA GLU A 141 28.07 1.88 -6.99
C GLU A 141 28.69 2.27 -6.72
N THR A 142 28.76 2.42 -6.44
CA THR A 142 29.29 2.81 -6.68
C THR A 142 29.87 3.34 -6.21
N GLU A 143 29.49 3.57 -6.07
CA GLU A 143 29.86 3.98 -6.16
C GLU A 143 30.42 4.36 -5.69
N THR A 144 30.45 4.54 -5.45
CA THR A 144 30.93 4.90 -5.53
C THR A 144 31.49 5.28 -5.14
N ASP A 145 31.13 5.44 -4.92
CA ASP A 145 31.63 5.75 -5.06
C ASP A 145 32.05 6.15 -4.62
N SER A 146 31.66 6.06 -4.34
CA SER A 146 32.09 6.33 -4.51
C SER A 146 32.48 6.66 -3.97
N ALA A 147 31.72 6.64 -3.72
CA ALA A 147 32.11 6.80 -3.81
C ALA A 147 32.46 6.94 -3.24
N ASP A 148 32.21 7.16 -3.18
CA ASP A 148 32.45 7.22 -3.08
C ASP A 148 32.76 7.38 -2.44
N PRO A 149 32.05 7.31 -2.33
CA PRO A 149 32.40 7.40 -2.28
C PRO A 149 32.64 7.44 -1.90
N GLU A 150 32.07 7.40 -1.51
CA GLU A 150 32.27 7.34 -1.76
C GLU A 150 32.55 7.28 -1.62
#